data_5f26d5912bbfcc7bdf95e6b542f95bba
#
_entry.id   5f26d5912bbfcc7bdf95e6b542f95bba
#
_cell.length_a   1.000
_cell.length_b   1.000
_cell.length_c   1.000
_cell.angle_alpha   90.00
_cell.angle_beta   90.00
_cell.angle_gamma   90.00
#
_symmetry.space_group_name_H-M   'P 1'
#
loop_
_entity.id
_entity.type
_entity.pdbx_description
1 polymer ?
#
loop_
_entity_poly.entity_id
_entity_poly.type
_entity_poly.pdbx_seq_one_letter_code
_entity_poly.pdbx_strand_id
1 'polypeptide(L)'
;MLYANEDGKLFHKLEFGEYRERVLVRLLKSILPARFDIGSGFVVNDEGKVSTQCDLIIYDKNEMPILESDYGQRFFPVEAVVGVGEVKSKITCVSDLNKYLEKLSSVACLKNEIYEAVKVNDLSHKFSPVNPKDGIFTFIVCAEFAFNLSIDKIVETHAVMNRVNCVLSVKDGILCRKSPEGGSYPFSVHPEFNGIPLHYLRANNDELKSHFQTFTSLIRLMAEATHVYKVDITKYLV
;
A
#
# COMPACT_ATOMS: atom_id res chain seq x y z
N MET A 1 6.84 -6.72 28.72
CA MET A 1 5.88 -6.49 27.62
C MET A 1 4.67 -5.76 28.19
N LEU A 2 4.47 -4.48 27.83
CA LEU A 2 3.46 -3.60 28.47
C LEU A 2 1.99 -3.88 28.06
N TYR A 3 1.77 -4.71 27.05
CA TYR A 3 0.44 -4.90 26.43
C TYR A 3 -0.12 -6.33 26.54
N ALA A 4 0.56 -7.22 27.22
CA ALA A 4 0.10 -8.59 27.44
C ALA A 4 0.33 -9.00 28.89
N ASN A 5 -0.57 -9.87 29.43
CA ASN A 5 -0.38 -10.52 30.72
C ASN A 5 0.69 -11.63 30.65
N GLU A 6 0.99 -12.28 31.78
CA GLU A 6 1.96 -13.37 31.91
C GLU A 6 1.66 -14.55 30.96
N ASP A 7 0.39 -14.78 30.63
CA ASP A 7 -0.07 -15.80 29.68
C ASP A 7 0.00 -15.36 28.21
N GLY A 8 0.55 -14.17 27.91
CA GLY A 8 0.63 -13.63 26.57
C GLY A 8 -0.69 -13.05 26.01
N LYS A 9 -1.74 -12.93 26.84
CA LYS A 9 -3.02 -12.34 26.46
C LYS A 9 -2.91 -10.83 26.45
N LEU A 10 -3.26 -10.19 25.33
CA LEU A 10 -3.27 -8.74 25.18
C LEU A 10 -4.34 -8.12 26.09
N PHE A 11 -3.95 -7.10 26.89
CA PHE A 11 -4.89 -6.35 27.72
C PHE A 11 -5.88 -5.54 26.87
N HIS A 12 -5.40 -4.91 25.77
CA HIS A 12 -6.21 -4.13 24.84
C HIS A 12 -5.80 -4.42 23.38
N LYS A 13 -6.63 -5.16 22.65
CA LYS A 13 -6.33 -5.54 21.25
C LYS A 13 -6.26 -4.34 20.33
N LEU A 14 -7.10 -3.32 20.54
CA LEU A 14 -7.13 -2.08 19.75
C LEU A 14 -5.84 -1.27 19.93
N GLU A 15 -5.41 -1.02 21.15
CA GLU A 15 -4.18 -0.27 21.46
C GLU A 15 -2.93 -0.95 20.87
N PHE A 16 -2.94 -2.29 20.82
CA PHE A 16 -1.83 -3.03 20.21
C PHE A 16 -1.84 -2.96 18.68
N GLY A 17 -3.02 -2.81 18.07
CA GLY A 17 -3.17 -2.51 16.62
C GLY A 17 -2.55 -1.14 16.31
N GLU A 18 -3.00 -0.10 17.00
CA GLU A 18 -2.49 1.26 16.83
C GLU A 18 -0.97 1.39 17.11
N TYR A 19 -0.46 0.63 18.08
CA TYR A 19 0.98 0.58 18.35
C TYR A 19 1.77 0.07 17.14
N ARG A 20 1.31 -1.01 16.47
CA ARG A 20 1.96 -1.56 15.28
C ARG A 20 1.93 -0.56 14.13
N GLU A 21 0.79 0.07 13.89
CA GLU A 21 0.65 1.11 12.88
C GLU A 21 1.64 2.25 13.14
N ARG A 22 1.74 2.74 14.38
CA ARG A 22 2.70 3.79 14.76
C ARG A 22 4.16 3.39 14.55
N VAL A 23 4.53 2.14 14.86
CA VAL A 23 5.89 1.63 14.62
C VAL A 23 6.18 1.59 13.12
N LEU A 24 5.24 1.09 12.31
CA LEU A 24 5.38 1.04 10.87
C LEU A 24 5.43 2.44 10.25
N VAL A 25 4.60 3.37 10.70
CA VAL A 25 4.64 4.78 10.27
C VAL A 25 6.02 5.39 10.51
N ARG A 26 6.63 5.16 11.70
CA ARG A 26 7.99 5.66 11.99
C ARG A 26 9.03 5.06 11.04
N LEU A 27 8.97 3.75 10.77
CA LEU A 27 9.86 3.10 9.83
C LEU A 27 9.69 3.69 8.43
N LEU A 28 8.47 3.80 7.93
CA LEU A 28 8.19 4.32 6.60
C LEU A 28 8.63 5.79 6.47
N LYS A 29 8.37 6.63 7.47
CA LYS A 29 8.83 8.04 7.49
C LYS A 29 10.36 8.17 7.45
N SER A 30 11.11 7.18 7.95
CA SER A 30 12.57 7.21 7.90
C SER A 30 13.15 6.87 6.52
N ILE A 31 12.38 6.22 5.65
CA ILE A 31 12.84 5.79 4.33
C ILE A 31 12.21 6.57 3.17
N LEU A 32 11.04 7.18 3.39
CA LEU A 32 10.35 7.94 2.35
C LEU A 32 11.00 9.30 2.10
N PRO A 33 10.98 9.82 0.85
CA PRO A 33 11.33 11.19 0.57
C PRO A 33 10.53 12.18 1.40
N ALA A 34 11.15 13.30 1.82
CA ALA A 34 10.59 14.28 2.74
C ALA A 34 9.28 14.95 2.27
N ARG A 35 8.99 14.91 0.96
CA ARG A 35 7.73 15.43 0.39
C ARG A 35 6.51 14.57 0.74
N PHE A 36 6.70 13.31 1.09
CA PHE A 36 5.61 12.42 1.46
C PHE A 36 5.34 12.44 2.95
N ASP A 37 4.08 12.26 3.30
CA ASP A 37 3.64 12.00 4.68
C ASP A 37 2.70 10.80 4.70
N ILE A 38 2.35 10.34 5.89
CA ILE A 38 1.51 9.16 6.11
C ILE A 38 0.35 9.54 7.01
N GLY A 39 -0.85 9.23 6.55
CA GLY A 39 -2.09 9.37 7.30
C GLY A 39 -2.88 8.06 7.32
N SER A 40 -4.03 8.09 7.98
CA SER A 40 -5.07 7.05 7.95
C SER A 40 -6.43 7.69 7.68
N GLY A 41 -7.34 6.98 7.04
CA GLY A 41 -8.66 7.51 6.68
C GLY A 41 -9.18 6.91 5.39
N PHE A 42 -9.75 7.73 4.53
CA PHE A 42 -10.46 7.29 3.33
C PHE A 42 -9.85 7.93 2.08
N VAL A 43 -9.62 7.15 1.05
CA VAL A 43 -9.23 7.66 -0.27
C VAL A 43 -10.51 8.00 -1.04
N VAL A 44 -10.55 9.15 -1.70
CA VAL A 44 -11.71 9.65 -2.45
C VAL A 44 -11.28 10.12 -3.83
N ASN A 45 -12.11 9.87 -4.85
CA ASN A 45 -11.91 10.44 -6.18
C ASN A 45 -12.88 11.62 -6.46
N ASP A 46 -12.67 12.31 -7.56
CA ASP A 46 -13.46 13.47 -7.97
C ASP A 46 -14.90 13.14 -8.42
N GLU A 47 -15.24 11.86 -8.58
CA GLU A 47 -16.61 11.39 -8.78
C GLU A 47 -17.37 11.11 -7.46
N GLY A 48 -16.73 11.36 -6.31
CA GLY A 48 -17.30 11.11 -4.98
C GLY A 48 -17.27 9.64 -4.55
N LYS A 49 -16.56 8.77 -5.26
CA LYS A 49 -16.35 7.39 -4.80
C LYS A 49 -15.34 7.37 -3.66
N VAL A 50 -15.68 6.68 -2.58
CA VAL A 50 -14.90 6.62 -1.34
C VAL A 50 -14.46 5.18 -1.04
N SER A 51 -13.22 4.98 -0.65
CA SER A 51 -12.70 3.69 -0.21
C SER A 51 -13.30 3.26 1.15
N THR A 52 -13.07 2.01 1.54
CA THR A 52 -13.11 1.64 2.96
C THR A 52 -11.94 2.30 3.68
N GLN A 53 -12.03 2.37 5.01
CA GLN A 53 -10.95 2.94 5.83
C GLN A 53 -9.62 2.21 5.56
N CYS A 54 -8.56 2.99 5.33
CA CYS A 54 -7.19 2.54 5.10
C CYS A 54 -6.34 2.81 6.33
N ASP A 55 -5.57 1.81 6.76
CA ASP A 55 -4.69 1.92 7.93
C ASP A 55 -3.54 2.89 7.66
N LEU A 56 -2.99 2.87 6.45
CA LEU A 56 -1.87 3.71 6.01
C LEU A 56 -2.15 4.28 4.61
N ILE A 57 -2.02 5.60 4.48
CA ILE A 57 -2.11 6.31 3.20
C ILE A 57 -0.86 7.16 3.06
N ILE A 58 -0.04 6.88 2.05
CA ILE A 58 1.16 7.65 1.70
C ILE A 58 0.76 8.68 0.64
N TYR A 59 0.99 9.96 0.92
CA TYR A 59 0.56 11.06 0.07
C TYR A 59 1.61 12.15 -0.04
N ASP A 60 1.58 12.92 -1.11
CA ASP A 60 2.40 14.13 -1.25
C ASP A 60 1.77 15.25 -0.41
N LYS A 61 2.45 15.70 0.64
CA LYS A 61 1.95 16.71 1.56
C LYS A 61 1.86 18.12 0.95
N ASN A 62 2.54 18.36 -0.17
CA ASN A 62 2.51 19.66 -0.84
C ASN A 62 1.26 19.82 -1.72
N GLU A 63 0.69 18.69 -2.19
CA GLU A 63 -0.50 18.68 -3.05
C GLU A 63 -1.77 18.29 -2.26
N MET A 64 -1.62 17.86 -0.99
CA MET A 64 -2.73 17.34 -0.20
C MET A 64 -3.53 18.45 0.49
N PRO A 65 -4.78 18.72 0.11
CA PRO A 65 -5.68 19.57 0.88
C PRO A 65 -6.11 18.88 2.17
N ILE A 66 -6.51 19.67 3.16
CA ILE A 66 -7.11 19.14 4.39
C ILE A 66 -8.61 18.96 4.13
N LEU A 67 -9.04 17.71 3.95
CA LEU A 67 -10.45 17.33 3.84
C LEU A 67 -10.80 16.48 5.06
N GLU A 68 -11.63 17.03 5.94
CA GLU A 68 -12.00 16.38 7.20
C GLU A 68 -13.50 16.59 7.44
N SER A 69 -14.20 15.52 7.86
CA SER A 69 -15.60 15.62 8.26
C SER A 69 -15.72 16.22 9.66
N ASP A 70 -16.95 16.63 10.04
CA ASP A 70 -17.28 17.11 11.38
C ASP A 70 -16.95 16.10 12.51
N TYR A 71 -16.80 14.83 12.15
CA TYR A 71 -16.43 13.74 13.07
C TYR A 71 -14.93 13.42 13.07
N GLY A 72 -14.08 14.25 12.45
CA GLY A 72 -12.64 14.07 12.40
C GLY A 72 -12.17 12.98 11.43
N GLN A 73 -13.02 12.53 10.49
CA GLN A 73 -12.63 11.58 9.46
C GLN A 73 -11.89 12.30 8.34
N ARG A 74 -10.69 11.80 8.01
CA ARG A 74 -9.86 12.41 6.95
C ARG A 74 -10.08 11.71 5.61
N PHE A 75 -10.19 12.53 4.57
CA PHE A 75 -10.34 12.11 3.19
C PHE A 75 -9.13 12.56 2.37
N PHE A 76 -8.64 11.66 1.53
CA PHE A 76 -7.42 11.84 0.75
C PHE A 76 -7.75 11.75 -0.74
N PRO A 77 -7.74 12.89 -1.47
CA PRO A 77 -7.88 12.90 -2.92
C PRO A 77 -6.87 11.98 -3.60
N VAL A 78 -7.34 11.13 -4.51
CA VAL A 78 -6.53 10.12 -5.19
C VAL A 78 -5.34 10.69 -5.94
N GLU A 79 -5.42 11.95 -6.40
CA GLU A 79 -4.39 12.65 -7.13
C GLU A 79 -3.10 12.79 -6.31
N ALA A 80 -3.24 13.11 -5.02
CA ALA A 80 -2.11 13.28 -4.11
C ALA A 80 -1.63 11.95 -3.48
N VAL A 81 -2.43 10.87 -3.56
CA VAL A 81 -2.08 9.57 -2.97
C VAL A 81 -1.15 8.80 -3.89
N VAL A 82 -0.05 8.31 -3.33
CA VAL A 82 0.93 7.47 -4.05
C VAL A 82 0.91 6.02 -3.58
N GLY A 83 0.57 5.75 -2.32
CA GLY A 83 0.56 4.39 -1.79
C GLY A 83 -0.48 4.17 -0.69
N VAL A 84 -0.98 2.95 -0.57
CA VAL A 84 -1.91 2.53 0.49
C VAL A 84 -1.47 1.20 1.09
N GLY A 85 -1.47 1.13 2.41
CA GLY A 85 -1.08 -0.05 3.17
C GLY A 85 -2.11 -0.52 4.17
N GLU A 86 -2.11 -1.82 4.42
CA GLU A 86 -2.92 -2.49 5.44
C GLU A 86 -2.02 -3.13 6.49
N VAL A 87 -2.38 -3.02 7.77
CA VAL A 87 -1.61 -3.58 8.89
C VAL A 87 -2.42 -4.65 9.61
N LYS A 88 -1.85 -5.85 9.72
CA LYS A 88 -2.52 -6.99 10.39
C LYS A 88 -1.61 -7.61 11.44
N SER A 89 -2.22 -8.12 12.50
CA SER A 89 -1.48 -8.91 13.48
C SER A 89 -1.08 -10.26 12.92
N LYS A 90 -2.05 -10.94 12.30
CA LYS A 90 -1.91 -12.25 11.68
C LYS A 90 -2.79 -12.33 10.45
N ILE A 91 -2.34 -13.09 9.47
CA ILE A 91 -3.18 -13.58 8.39
C ILE A 91 -3.33 -15.09 8.63
N THR A 92 -4.58 -15.55 8.84
CA THR A 92 -4.84 -16.90 9.37
C THR A 92 -5.05 -17.94 8.29
N CYS A 93 -5.41 -17.51 7.09
CA CYS A 93 -5.61 -18.40 5.94
C CYS A 93 -5.49 -17.62 4.62
N VAL A 94 -5.43 -18.36 3.51
CA VAL A 94 -5.38 -17.76 2.15
C VAL A 94 -6.63 -16.94 1.84
N SER A 95 -7.81 -17.35 2.34
CA SER A 95 -9.05 -16.60 2.14
C SER A 95 -8.99 -15.20 2.76
N ASP A 96 -8.40 -15.07 3.94
CA ASP A 96 -8.20 -13.76 4.58
C ASP A 96 -7.20 -12.91 3.79
N LEU A 97 -6.10 -13.52 3.33
CA LEU A 97 -5.14 -12.82 2.46
C LEU A 97 -5.84 -12.29 1.20
N ASN A 98 -6.60 -13.14 0.51
CA ASN A 98 -7.32 -12.74 -0.72
C ASN A 98 -8.30 -11.59 -0.47
N LYS A 99 -9.00 -11.54 0.67
CA LYS A 99 -9.86 -10.41 1.04
C LYS A 99 -9.08 -9.09 1.19
N TYR A 100 -7.89 -9.13 1.78
CA TYR A 100 -7.06 -7.92 1.92
C TYR A 100 -6.46 -7.48 0.57
N LEU A 101 -6.08 -8.45 -0.28
CA LEU A 101 -5.64 -8.15 -1.65
C LEU A 101 -6.76 -7.47 -2.44
N GLU A 102 -8.00 -7.99 -2.36
CA GLU A 102 -9.19 -7.44 -2.99
C GLU A 102 -9.49 -6.02 -2.49
N LYS A 103 -9.48 -5.81 -1.17
CA LYS A 103 -9.67 -4.49 -0.56
C LYS A 103 -8.70 -3.45 -1.14
N LEU A 104 -7.40 -3.75 -1.11
CA LEU A 104 -6.37 -2.82 -1.57
C LEU A 104 -6.42 -2.57 -3.08
N SER A 105 -6.71 -3.61 -3.86
CA SER A 105 -6.90 -3.49 -5.30
C SER A 105 -8.10 -2.58 -5.63
N SER A 106 -9.20 -2.68 -4.87
CA SER A 106 -10.35 -1.80 -5.03
C SER A 106 -10.01 -0.34 -4.72
N VAL A 107 -9.16 -0.07 -3.71
CA VAL A 107 -8.67 1.29 -3.44
C VAL A 107 -7.81 1.80 -4.60
N ALA A 108 -6.92 0.97 -5.15
CA ALA A 108 -6.08 1.36 -6.29
C ALA A 108 -6.92 1.72 -7.53
N CYS A 109 -8.06 1.04 -7.74
CA CYS A 109 -8.98 1.34 -8.86
C CYS A 109 -9.56 2.75 -8.81
N LEU A 110 -9.66 3.38 -7.65
CA LEU A 110 -10.21 4.75 -7.53
C LEU A 110 -9.41 5.79 -8.33
N LYS A 111 -8.11 5.54 -8.53
CA LYS A 111 -7.23 6.46 -9.29
C LYS A 111 -7.33 6.26 -10.81
N ASN A 112 -7.98 5.21 -11.29
CA ASN A 112 -8.03 4.92 -12.73
C ASN A 112 -8.85 5.92 -13.56
N GLU A 113 -9.60 6.80 -12.91
CA GLU A 113 -10.59 7.69 -13.54
C GLU A 113 -10.16 9.17 -13.59
N ILE A 114 -8.92 9.51 -13.18
CA ILE A 114 -8.41 10.90 -13.14
C ILE A 114 -7.82 11.36 -14.50
N TYR A 115 -8.56 11.15 -15.60
CA TYR A 115 -8.05 11.37 -16.98
C TYR A 115 -7.62 12.80 -17.29
N GLU A 116 -8.22 13.80 -16.65
CA GLU A 116 -7.91 15.22 -16.84
C GLU A 116 -6.86 15.76 -15.86
N ALA A 117 -6.36 14.90 -14.95
CA ALA A 117 -5.45 15.33 -13.92
C ALA A 117 -4.10 15.74 -14.50
N VAL A 118 -3.56 16.86 -14.00
CA VAL A 118 -2.28 17.42 -14.40
C VAL A 118 -1.20 16.92 -13.45
N LYS A 119 -0.18 16.26 -14.01
CA LYS A 119 0.95 15.78 -13.22
C LYS A 119 1.74 16.95 -12.63
N VAL A 120 2.13 16.83 -11.37
CA VAL A 120 2.98 17.80 -10.70
C VAL A 120 4.34 17.87 -11.39
N ASN A 121 4.77 19.09 -11.73
CA ASN A 121 6.04 19.39 -12.42
C ASN A 121 6.17 18.87 -13.86
N ASP A 122 5.09 18.38 -14.47
CA ASP A 122 5.11 17.95 -15.88
C ASP A 122 3.72 18.11 -16.51
N LEU A 123 3.45 19.30 -17.04
CA LEU A 123 2.16 19.63 -17.66
C LEU A 123 1.88 18.87 -18.95
N SER A 124 2.88 18.28 -19.57
CA SER A 124 2.75 17.51 -20.80
C SER A 124 2.36 16.04 -20.56
N HIS A 125 2.59 15.53 -19.35
CA HIS A 125 2.25 14.16 -19.00
C HIS A 125 0.73 13.99 -18.88
N LYS A 126 0.20 13.01 -19.59
CA LYS A 126 -1.19 12.60 -19.46
C LYS A 126 -1.28 11.37 -18.58
N PHE A 127 -2.25 11.36 -17.69
CA PHE A 127 -2.57 10.19 -16.89
C PHE A 127 -2.87 8.99 -17.80
N SER A 128 -2.34 7.83 -17.45
CA SER A 128 -2.60 6.58 -18.14
C SER A 128 -2.87 5.44 -17.15
N PRO A 129 -4.08 4.89 -17.11
CA PRO A 129 -4.43 3.80 -16.19
C PRO A 129 -3.64 2.52 -16.45
N VAL A 130 -2.89 2.44 -17.56
CA VAL A 130 -2.02 1.29 -17.88
C VAL A 130 -0.55 1.55 -17.54
N ASN A 131 -0.20 2.74 -17.07
CA ASN A 131 1.14 3.04 -16.59
C ASN A 131 1.21 2.81 -15.06
N PRO A 132 2.01 1.84 -14.58
CA PRO A 132 2.07 1.53 -13.15
C PRO A 132 2.53 2.69 -12.27
N LYS A 133 3.21 3.68 -12.84
CA LYS A 133 3.65 4.88 -12.12
C LYS A 133 2.52 5.90 -11.91
N ASP A 134 1.43 5.79 -12.66
CA ASP A 134 0.27 6.68 -12.53
C ASP A 134 -0.76 6.16 -11.52
N GLY A 135 -0.65 4.89 -11.11
CA GLY A 135 -1.52 4.25 -10.13
C GLY A 135 -1.18 4.56 -8.67
N ILE A 136 -1.84 3.86 -7.77
CA ILE A 136 -1.52 3.80 -6.35
C ILE A 136 -0.83 2.46 -6.10
N PHE A 137 0.39 2.48 -5.54
CA PHE A 137 0.98 1.23 -5.09
C PHE A 137 0.36 0.76 -3.78
N THR A 138 0.25 -0.54 -3.60
CA THR A 138 -0.42 -1.11 -2.44
C THR A 138 0.43 -2.19 -1.77
N PHE A 139 0.34 -2.26 -0.43
CA PHE A 139 1.10 -3.22 0.34
C PHE A 139 0.37 -3.67 1.61
N ILE A 140 0.74 -4.85 2.12
CA ILE A 140 0.26 -5.37 3.39
C ILE A 140 1.47 -5.62 4.29
N VAL A 141 1.34 -5.32 5.58
CA VAL A 141 2.31 -5.72 6.61
C VAL A 141 1.60 -6.51 7.69
N CYS A 142 2.06 -7.73 7.96
CA CYS A 142 1.56 -8.54 9.06
C CYS A 142 2.72 -9.06 9.93
N ALA A 143 2.42 -9.44 11.18
CA ALA A 143 3.44 -10.03 12.04
C ALA A 143 3.79 -11.45 11.58
N GLU A 144 2.79 -12.26 11.19
CA GLU A 144 3.00 -13.63 10.73
C GLU A 144 1.88 -14.14 9.81
N PHE A 145 2.23 -15.11 8.97
CA PHE A 145 1.28 -16.01 8.32
C PHE A 145 1.05 -17.22 9.23
N ALA A 146 -0.15 -17.34 9.82
CA ALA A 146 -0.49 -18.48 10.65
C ALA A 146 -0.96 -19.69 9.82
N PHE A 147 -0.44 -19.86 8.61
CA PHE A 147 -0.75 -20.94 7.68
C PHE A 147 0.41 -21.17 6.70
N ASN A 148 0.43 -22.33 6.07
CA ASN A 148 1.40 -22.60 5.00
C ASN A 148 1.00 -21.86 3.73
N LEU A 149 1.75 -20.81 3.38
CA LEU A 149 1.52 -20.01 2.20
C LEU A 149 1.81 -20.83 0.93
N SER A 150 0.82 -20.92 0.05
CA SER A 150 0.94 -21.46 -1.31
C SER A 150 0.52 -20.37 -2.29
N ILE A 151 1.42 -19.96 -3.18
CA ILE A 151 1.17 -18.89 -4.15
C ILE A 151 0.06 -19.27 -5.11
N ASP A 152 -0.06 -20.54 -5.47
CA ASP A 152 -1.06 -21.06 -6.42
C ASP A 152 -2.50 -20.87 -5.92
N LYS A 153 -2.69 -20.64 -4.62
CA LYS A 153 -4.00 -20.41 -4.00
C LYS A 153 -4.35 -18.93 -3.86
N ILE A 154 -3.42 -18.04 -4.22
CA ILE A 154 -3.66 -16.59 -4.20
C ILE A 154 -4.46 -16.22 -5.44
N VAL A 155 -5.60 -15.57 -5.23
CA VAL A 155 -6.49 -15.12 -6.29
C VAL A 155 -6.38 -13.62 -6.44
N GLU A 156 -6.01 -13.16 -7.62
CA GLU A 156 -5.93 -11.74 -7.99
C GLU A 156 -6.99 -11.45 -9.05
N THR A 157 -8.15 -10.96 -8.63
CA THR A 157 -9.33 -10.75 -9.47
C THR A 157 -9.27 -9.47 -10.28
N HIS A 158 -8.56 -8.45 -9.80
CA HIS A 158 -8.46 -7.15 -10.46
C HIS A 158 -7.49 -7.15 -11.65
N ALA A 159 -7.66 -6.13 -12.49
CA ALA A 159 -6.72 -5.85 -13.58
C ALA A 159 -5.28 -5.76 -13.04
N VAL A 160 -4.31 -6.20 -13.85
CA VAL A 160 -2.91 -6.37 -13.43
C VAL A 160 -2.35 -5.10 -12.78
N MET A 161 -2.75 -3.92 -13.28
CA MET A 161 -2.29 -2.62 -12.80
C MET A 161 -2.66 -2.35 -11.33
N ASN A 162 -3.80 -2.86 -10.89
CA ASN A 162 -4.37 -2.59 -9.57
C ASN A 162 -4.07 -3.70 -8.55
N ARG A 163 -3.24 -4.69 -8.92
CA ARG A 163 -2.87 -5.79 -8.02
C ARG A 163 -1.88 -5.33 -6.97
N VAL A 164 -1.99 -5.91 -5.77
CA VAL A 164 -1.10 -5.59 -4.64
C VAL A 164 0.36 -5.85 -5.01
N ASN A 165 1.23 -4.90 -4.67
CA ASN A 165 2.64 -4.92 -5.05
C ASN A 165 3.46 -5.85 -4.14
N CYS A 166 3.24 -5.79 -2.81
CA CYS A 166 3.94 -6.68 -1.89
C CYS A 166 3.19 -6.93 -0.58
N VAL A 167 3.49 -8.05 0.07
CA VAL A 167 2.99 -8.42 1.39
C VAL A 167 4.18 -8.84 2.27
N LEU A 168 4.48 -8.04 3.29
CA LEU A 168 5.52 -8.36 4.27
C LEU A 168 4.90 -9.12 5.45
N SER A 169 5.38 -10.33 5.71
CA SER A 169 5.30 -10.97 7.02
C SER A 169 6.59 -10.74 7.78
N VAL A 170 6.51 -10.09 8.94
CA VAL A 170 7.69 -9.78 9.75
C VAL A 170 8.47 -11.04 10.10
N LYS A 171 7.76 -12.15 10.38
CA LYS A 171 8.33 -13.41 10.81
C LYS A 171 8.74 -14.33 9.67
N ASP A 172 7.96 -14.34 8.58
CA ASP A 172 8.00 -15.46 7.63
C ASP A 172 8.67 -15.10 6.30
N GLY A 173 8.68 -13.79 5.91
CA GLY A 173 9.25 -13.35 4.64
C GLY A 173 8.40 -12.33 3.90
N ILE A 174 8.62 -12.20 2.59
CA ILE A 174 7.89 -11.25 1.75
C ILE A 174 7.35 -11.91 0.48
N LEU A 175 6.07 -11.67 0.19
CA LEU A 175 5.48 -11.82 -1.13
C LEU A 175 5.73 -10.54 -1.92
N CYS A 176 6.32 -10.64 -3.10
CA CYS A 176 6.54 -9.51 -3.99
C CYS A 176 6.51 -9.96 -5.45
N ARG A 177 6.61 -9.04 -6.38
CA ARG A 177 6.68 -9.35 -7.81
C ARG A 177 8.11 -9.78 -8.17
N LYS A 178 8.24 -10.80 -9.04
CA LYS A 178 9.53 -11.32 -9.48
C LYS A 178 9.89 -10.75 -10.84
N SER A 179 11.01 -10.02 -10.90
CA SER A 179 11.54 -9.56 -12.20
C SER A 179 11.85 -10.72 -13.14
N PRO A 180 11.61 -10.57 -14.45
CA PRO A 180 12.05 -11.56 -15.45
C PRO A 180 13.56 -11.83 -15.42
N GLU A 181 14.35 -10.82 -15.07
CA GLU A 181 15.81 -10.90 -14.93
C GLU A 181 16.27 -11.50 -13.60
N GLY A 182 15.34 -11.82 -12.72
CA GLY A 182 15.58 -12.23 -11.34
C GLY A 182 15.46 -11.07 -10.36
N GLY A 183 15.29 -11.39 -9.06
CA GLY A 183 15.10 -10.39 -8.01
C GLY A 183 13.66 -9.88 -7.87
N SER A 184 13.48 -8.88 -7.01
CA SER A 184 12.18 -8.29 -6.71
C SER A 184 11.90 -7.08 -7.60
N TYR A 185 10.64 -6.94 -8.02
CA TYR A 185 10.19 -5.86 -8.89
C TYR A 185 9.11 -5.02 -8.19
N PRO A 186 9.13 -3.67 -8.31
CA PRO A 186 8.23 -2.82 -7.53
C PRO A 186 6.78 -2.85 -8.00
N PHE A 187 6.52 -3.08 -9.29
CA PHE A 187 5.18 -2.99 -9.85
C PHE A 187 4.65 -4.36 -10.32
N SER A 188 3.34 -4.44 -10.50
CA SER A 188 2.66 -5.63 -11.01
C SER A 188 2.75 -5.79 -12.53
N VAL A 189 3.20 -4.75 -13.24
CA VAL A 189 3.36 -4.71 -14.70
C VAL A 189 4.77 -4.28 -15.07
N HIS A 190 5.29 -4.84 -16.14
CA HIS A 190 6.53 -4.45 -16.78
C HIS A 190 6.22 -3.97 -18.21
N PRO A 191 6.96 -2.99 -18.76
CA PRO A 191 6.73 -2.50 -20.11
C PRO A 191 6.68 -3.59 -21.19
N GLU A 192 7.44 -4.66 -21.02
CA GLU A 192 7.56 -5.77 -21.97
C GLU A 192 6.69 -6.99 -21.64
N PHE A 193 6.04 -7.02 -20.45
CA PHE A 193 5.31 -8.20 -19.98
C PHE A 193 3.94 -7.81 -19.43
N ASN A 194 2.93 -8.51 -19.86
CA ASN A 194 1.56 -8.32 -19.36
C ASN A 194 1.37 -9.03 -18.02
N GLY A 195 1.91 -8.44 -16.98
CA GLY A 195 1.82 -8.91 -15.61
C GLY A 195 3.08 -9.62 -15.10
N ILE A 196 3.46 -9.26 -13.88
CA ILE A 196 4.60 -9.84 -13.15
C ILE A 196 4.06 -10.80 -12.08
N PRO A 197 4.47 -12.07 -12.07
CA PRO A 197 3.99 -13.04 -11.10
C PRO A 197 4.44 -12.71 -9.68
N LEU A 198 3.65 -13.15 -8.70
CA LEU A 198 4.05 -13.15 -7.30
C LEU A 198 5.17 -14.16 -7.05
N HIS A 199 6.06 -13.79 -6.15
CA HIS A 199 7.16 -14.60 -5.66
C HIS A 199 7.24 -14.47 -4.15
N TYR A 200 7.53 -15.58 -3.46
CA TYR A 200 7.68 -15.60 -2.02
C TYR A 200 9.15 -15.80 -1.62
N LEU A 201 9.74 -14.78 -1.04
CA LEU A 201 11.05 -14.84 -0.40
C LEU A 201 10.85 -15.16 1.07
N ARG A 202 11.19 -16.36 1.48
CA ARG A 202 11.12 -16.77 2.90
C ARG A 202 12.19 -16.05 3.71
N ALA A 203 11.85 -15.73 4.96
CA ALA A 203 12.84 -15.29 5.92
C ALA A 203 13.88 -16.41 6.11
N ASN A 204 15.15 -16.09 5.95
CA ASN A 204 16.25 -17.02 6.21
C ASN A 204 16.85 -16.68 7.57
N ASN A 205 17.07 -17.67 8.43
CA ASN A 205 17.67 -17.47 9.76
C ASN A 205 19.11 -16.90 9.69
N ASP A 206 19.82 -17.20 8.62
CA ASP A 206 21.19 -16.70 8.39
C ASP A 206 21.21 -15.29 7.75
N GLU A 207 20.08 -14.85 7.14
CA GLU A 207 19.89 -13.55 6.51
C GLU A 207 18.63 -12.85 7.04
N LEU A 208 18.53 -12.73 8.35
CA LEU A 208 17.35 -12.22 9.08
C LEU A 208 16.77 -10.87 8.58
N LYS A 209 17.50 -10.17 7.72
CA LYS A 209 17.11 -8.82 7.25
C LYS A 209 16.78 -8.73 5.76
N SER A 210 16.97 -9.78 4.96
CA SER A 210 16.81 -9.70 3.51
C SER A 210 15.39 -9.31 3.07
N HIS A 211 14.34 -9.87 3.70
CA HIS A 211 12.95 -9.55 3.40
C HIS A 211 12.55 -8.13 3.85
N PHE A 212 13.11 -7.61 4.96
CA PHE A 212 12.92 -6.22 5.37
C PHE A 212 13.63 -5.24 4.43
N GLN A 213 14.86 -5.56 4.02
CA GLN A 213 15.59 -4.74 3.05
C GLN A 213 14.86 -4.71 1.71
N THR A 214 14.36 -5.86 1.26
CA THR A 214 13.52 -5.95 0.05
C THR A 214 12.28 -5.08 0.19
N PHE A 215 11.54 -5.20 1.29
CA PHE A 215 10.34 -4.40 1.55
C PHE A 215 10.64 -2.89 1.54
N THR A 216 11.63 -2.45 2.33
CA THR A 216 11.97 -1.03 2.43
C THR A 216 12.45 -0.45 1.10
N SER A 217 13.25 -1.22 0.35
CA SER A 217 13.70 -0.84 -1.00
C SER A 217 12.54 -0.72 -1.97
N LEU A 218 11.61 -1.69 -1.99
CA LEU A 218 10.42 -1.65 -2.84
C LEU A 218 9.54 -0.45 -2.53
N ILE A 219 9.21 -0.22 -1.24
CA ILE A 219 8.39 0.94 -0.83
C ILE A 219 9.04 2.25 -1.27
N ARG A 220 10.35 2.40 -1.05
CA ARG A 220 11.08 3.59 -1.47
C ARG A 220 11.06 3.80 -2.98
N LEU A 221 11.36 2.75 -3.76
CA LEU A 221 11.34 2.80 -5.22
C LEU A 221 9.96 3.13 -5.77
N MET A 222 8.91 2.51 -5.21
CA MET A 222 7.53 2.79 -5.60
C MET A 222 7.14 4.22 -5.31
N ALA A 223 7.46 4.74 -4.11
CA ALA A 223 7.16 6.12 -3.74
C ALA A 223 7.89 7.15 -4.61
N GLU A 224 9.16 6.90 -4.96
CA GLU A 224 9.93 7.77 -5.85
C GLU A 224 9.42 7.74 -7.29
N ALA A 225 8.98 6.58 -7.77
CA ALA A 225 8.56 6.38 -9.14
C ALA A 225 7.10 6.78 -9.41
N THR A 226 6.22 6.73 -8.39
CA THR A 226 4.79 7.02 -8.56
C THR A 226 4.56 8.52 -8.81
N HIS A 227 3.76 8.80 -9.82
CA HIS A 227 3.42 10.16 -10.21
C HIS A 227 2.32 10.73 -9.31
N VAL A 228 2.49 12.01 -8.97
CA VAL A 228 1.54 12.81 -8.20
C VAL A 228 0.88 13.80 -9.14
N TYR A 229 -0.41 14.02 -8.94
CA TYR A 229 -1.22 14.92 -9.73
C TYR A 229 -1.73 16.08 -8.87
N LYS A 230 -1.99 17.21 -9.50
CA LYS A 230 -2.56 18.39 -8.83
C LYS A 230 -4.00 18.08 -8.44
N VAL A 231 -4.33 18.38 -7.19
CA VAL A 231 -5.70 18.27 -6.69
C VAL A 231 -6.48 19.52 -7.06
N ASP A 232 -7.57 19.36 -7.82
CA ASP A 232 -8.54 20.41 -8.01
C ASP A 232 -9.57 20.35 -6.86
N ILE A 233 -9.35 21.17 -5.84
CA ILE A 233 -10.18 21.19 -4.63
C ILE A 233 -11.66 21.47 -4.93
N THR A 234 -11.97 22.17 -6.03
CA THR A 234 -13.36 22.51 -6.37
C THR A 234 -14.22 21.29 -6.68
N LYS A 235 -13.60 20.19 -7.10
CA LYS A 235 -14.27 18.92 -7.36
C LYS A 235 -14.66 18.16 -6.08
N TYR A 236 -14.10 18.55 -4.94
CA TYR A 236 -14.32 17.90 -3.63
C TYR A 236 -15.15 18.74 -2.64
N LEU A 237 -15.46 19.99 -3.00
CA LEU A 237 -16.31 20.88 -2.20
C LEU A 237 -17.75 20.76 -2.71
N VAL A 238 -18.52 19.84 -2.13
CA VAL A 238 -19.95 19.69 -2.41
C VAL A 238 -20.76 20.13 -1.22
#